data_741806a060d4ef188d122e0167536b60
#
_entry.id   741806a060d4ef188d122e0167536b60
#
_cell.length_a   1.000
_cell.length_b   1.000
_cell.length_c   1.000
_cell.angle_alpha   90.00
_cell.angle_beta   90.00
_cell.angle_gamma   90.00
#
_symmetry.space_group_name_H-M   'P 1'
#
loop_
_entity.id
_entity.type
_entity.pdbx_description
1 polymer ?
#
loop_
_entity_poly.entity_id
_entity_poly.type
_entity_poly.pdbx_seq_one_letter_code
_entity_poly.pdbx_strand_id
1 'polypeptide(L)'
;MSFDERVLNGMSVLAAIARSGSFAGAAKALNMSQPGVSRSVARLEARLGLRLFERTTRSVALTDEGRRLYEMVIPLLDGLEAAASSVVEGRSTARGRLRVNVHSFFSGLIPPAKMRVFLETFPELTVELITRDKLGDIVGEGFDLAIRFGDPRESNLIARKLLDTRILTAAAPSYLKRHGRPSHPSDLQSGDHTLIDFRNMETGLTFDWEFRRGKKTISITMAGKLIVTDVHTMHGMCIAGYGIAQIMELGSAALFEKGQLIDLFPDWPDERFPLYALYPSRIHMPSKTRVFLDFLSSIIQPYSTGTAVSK
;
A
#
# COMPACT_ATOMS: atom_id res chain seq x y z
N MET A 1 3.37 18.43 30.87
CA MET A 1 1.93 18.45 30.54
C MET A 1 1.24 17.39 31.35
N SER A 2 0.29 17.76 32.22
CA SER A 2 -0.52 16.78 32.94
C SER A 2 -1.51 16.12 31.96
N PHE A 3 -1.40 14.82 31.78
CA PHE A 3 -2.32 14.03 30.94
C PHE A 3 -3.65 13.95 31.70
N ASP A 4 -4.72 14.52 31.15
CA ASP A 4 -6.04 14.49 31.79
C ASP A 4 -6.77 13.19 31.36
N GLU A 5 -6.93 12.27 32.32
CA GLU A 5 -7.64 10.99 32.15
C GLU A 5 -9.03 11.15 31.52
N ARG A 6 -9.71 12.27 31.81
CA ARG A 6 -11.04 12.57 31.28
C ARG A 6 -11.03 12.81 29.76
N VAL A 7 -9.92 13.31 29.21
CA VAL A 7 -9.75 13.50 27.76
C VAL A 7 -9.57 12.15 27.10
N LEU A 8 -8.72 11.29 27.65
CA LEU A 8 -8.54 9.92 27.14
C LEU A 8 -9.86 9.14 27.10
N ASN A 9 -10.60 9.20 28.21
CA ASN A 9 -11.91 8.55 28.27
C ASN A 9 -12.89 9.12 27.22
N GLY A 10 -12.90 10.46 27.03
CA GLY A 10 -13.70 11.10 25.99
C GLY A 10 -13.31 10.65 24.57
N MET A 11 -12.02 10.50 24.29
CA MET A 11 -11.50 10.01 23.01
C MET A 11 -11.88 8.53 22.76
N SER A 12 -11.80 7.68 23.77
CA SER A 12 -12.25 6.29 23.69
C SER A 12 -13.76 6.19 23.41
N VAL A 13 -14.54 7.05 24.02
CA VAL A 13 -16.00 7.13 23.79
C VAL A 13 -16.30 7.62 22.37
N LEU A 14 -15.61 8.66 21.87
CA LEU A 14 -15.72 9.12 20.48
C LEU A 14 -15.48 7.95 19.52
N ALA A 15 -14.39 7.20 19.73
CA ALA A 15 -14.03 6.07 18.92
C ALA A 15 -15.09 4.95 18.92
N ALA A 16 -15.64 4.63 20.09
CA ALA A 16 -16.67 3.60 20.23
C ALA A 16 -17.98 3.98 19.53
N ILE A 17 -18.42 5.25 19.62
CA ILE A 17 -19.63 5.72 18.95
C ILE A 17 -19.43 5.68 17.43
N ALA A 18 -18.29 6.18 16.92
CA ALA A 18 -18.01 6.19 15.50
C ALA A 18 -17.94 4.76 14.90
N ARG A 19 -17.41 3.78 15.64
CA ARG A 19 -17.35 2.36 15.24
C ARG A 19 -18.72 1.67 15.28
N SER A 20 -19.54 1.95 16.31
CA SER A 20 -20.83 1.27 16.50
C SER A 20 -22.03 1.97 15.82
N GLY A 21 -21.84 3.20 15.33
CA GLY A 21 -22.88 4.01 14.71
C GLY A 21 -23.99 4.48 15.69
N SER A 22 -23.84 4.21 17.01
CA SER A 22 -24.87 4.57 18.00
C SER A 22 -24.33 4.73 19.42
N PHE A 23 -24.98 5.59 20.21
CA PHE A 23 -24.66 5.74 21.65
C PHE A 23 -24.93 4.45 22.46
N ALA A 24 -25.96 3.70 22.08
CA ALA A 24 -26.28 2.42 22.73
C ALA A 24 -25.23 1.34 22.42
N GLY A 25 -24.78 1.25 21.16
CA GLY A 25 -23.69 0.34 20.77
C GLY A 25 -22.37 0.64 21.46
N ALA A 26 -22.03 1.92 21.56
CA ALA A 26 -20.83 2.36 22.28
C ALA A 26 -20.93 2.06 23.80
N ALA A 27 -22.10 2.26 24.40
CA ALA A 27 -22.34 1.93 25.82
C ALA A 27 -22.10 0.45 26.10
N LYS A 28 -22.59 -0.44 25.23
CA LYS A 28 -22.34 -1.88 25.33
C LYS A 28 -20.85 -2.22 25.13
N ALA A 29 -20.21 -1.63 24.14
CA ALA A 29 -18.79 -1.89 23.83
C ALA A 29 -17.85 -1.44 24.94
N LEU A 30 -18.19 -0.35 25.66
CA LEU A 30 -17.34 0.21 26.72
C LEU A 30 -17.78 -0.21 28.13
N ASN A 31 -18.79 -1.07 28.25
CA ASN A 31 -19.40 -1.46 29.53
C ASN A 31 -19.85 -0.24 30.37
N MET A 32 -20.44 0.76 29.69
CA MET A 32 -20.93 1.99 30.28
C MET A 32 -22.44 2.11 30.14
N SER A 33 -23.09 2.98 30.93
CA SER A 33 -24.47 3.35 30.69
C SER A 33 -24.59 4.33 29.52
N GLN A 34 -25.66 4.26 28.71
CA GLN A 34 -25.88 5.21 27.61
C GLN A 34 -25.86 6.69 28.05
N PRO A 35 -26.45 7.08 29.23
CA PRO A 35 -26.28 8.42 29.77
C PRO A 35 -24.82 8.76 30.11
N GLY A 36 -24.03 7.77 30.53
CA GLY A 36 -22.60 7.91 30.79
C GLY A 36 -21.80 8.26 29.53
N VAL A 37 -22.07 7.54 28.45
CA VAL A 37 -21.50 7.81 27.12
C VAL A 37 -21.86 9.21 26.65
N SER A 38 -23.17 9.60 26.75
CA SER A 38 -23.64 10.93 26.32
C SER A 38 -22.97 12.05 27.12
N ARG A 39 -22.83 11.89 28.44
CA ARG A 39 -22.13 12.86 29.30
C ARG A 39 -20.63 12.97 28.97
N SER A 40 -19.99 11.86 28.63
CA SER A 40 -18.58 11.85 28.25
C SER A 40 -18.34 12.63 26.97
N VAL A 41 -19.19 12.43 25.95
CA VAL A 41 -19.14 13.20 24.70
C VAL A 41 -19.38 14.68 24.96
N ALA A 42 -20.45 15.04 25.71
CA ALA A 42 -20.77 16.43 25.97
C ALA A 42 -19.63 17.17 26.70
N ARG A 43 -18.92 16.50 27.60
CA ARG A 43 -17.73 17.05 28.28
C ARG A 43 -16.57 17.23 27.34
N LEU A 44 -16.34 16.28 26.42
CA LEU A 44 -15.29 16.38 25.41
C LEU A 44 -15.58 17.55 24.44
N GLU A 45 -16.80 17.66 23.92
CA GLU A 45 -17.24 18.75 23.06
C GLU A 45 -17.12 20.14 23.75
N ALA A 46 -17.58 20.24 24.99
CA ALA A 46 -17.46 21.47 25.78
C ALA A 46 -16.01 21.88 26.00
N ARG A 47 -15.10 20.92 26.22
CA ARG A 47 -13.66 21.20 26.41
C ARG A 47 -12.96 21.63 25.15
N LEU A 48 -13.33 21.03 24.02
CA LEU A 48 -12.75 21.38 22.71
C LEU A 48 -13.39 22.62 22.09
N GLY A 49 -14.56 23.05 22.60
CA GLY A 49 -15.33 24.14 22.03
C GLY A 49 -15.95 23.80 20.66
N LEU A 50 -16.08 22.52 20.33
CA LEU A 50 -16.57 22.02 19.04
C LEU A 50 -17.65 20.98 19.24
N ARG A 51 -18.53 20.83 18.25
CA ARG A 51 -19.40 19.64 18.15
C ARG A 51 -18.69 18.55 17.35
N LEU A 52 -18.73 17.32 17.88
CA LEU A 52 -18.10 16.15 17.26
C LEU A 52 -19.11 15.25 16.57
N PHE A 53 -20.38 15.34 16.98
CA PHE A 53 -21.47 14.55 16.40
C PHE A 53 -22.63 15.41 15.96
N GLU A 54 -23.17 15.10 14.78
CA GLU A 54 -24.49 15.51 14.35
C GLU A 54 -25.52 14.55 14.92
N ARG A 55 -26.48 15.09 15.67
CA ARG A 55 -27.57 14.31 16.26
C ARG A 55 -28.82 14.51 15.40
N THR A 56 -29.13 13.50 14.62
CA THR A 56 -30.48 13.40 14.02
C THR A 56 -31.30 12.38 14.80
N THR A 57 -32.62 12.42 14.70
CA THR A 57 -33.50 11.46 15.40
C THR A 57 -33.35 10.02 14.91
N ARG A 58 -32.61 9.80 13.80
CA ARG A 58 -32.49 8.48 13.14
C ARG A 58 -31.05 8.00 12.99
N SER A 59 -30.04 8.85 13.15
CA SER A 59 -28.62 8.46 12.96
C SER A 59 -27.67 9.36 13.77
N VAL A 60 -26.51 8.81 14.11
CA VAL A 60 -25.40 9.53 14.69
C VAL A 60 -24.29 9.55 13.67
N ALA A 61 -23.92 10.73 13.20
CA ALA A 61 -22.82 10.95 12.26
C ALA A 61 -21.76 11.86 12.90
N LEU A 62 -20.50 11.70 12.50
CA LEU A 62 -19.44 12.63 12.87
C LEU A 62 -19.60 13.93 12.07
N THR A 63 -19.38 15.07 12.74
CA THR A 63 -19.12 16.34 12.06
C THR A 63 -17.76 16.26 11.33
N ASP A 64 -17.41 17.26 10.52
CA ASP A 64 -16.10 17.31 9.87
C ASP A 64 -14.96 17.41 10.91
N GLU A 65 -15.16 18.20 11.96
CA GLU A 65 -14.23 18.29 13.09
C GLU A 65 -14.14 16.99 13.87
N GLY A 66 -15.30 16.33 14.10
CA GLY A 66 -15.37 15.01 14.73
C GLY A 66 -14.63 13.94 13.93
N ARG A 67 -14.76 13.97 12.61
CA ARG A 67 -14.07 13.06 11.69
C ARG A 67 -12.56 13.27 11.75
N ARG A 68 -12.09 14.51 11.64
CA ARG A 68 -10.66 14.83 11.75
C ARG A 68 -10.08 14.38 13.09
N LEU A 69 -10.79 14.66 14.19
CA LEU A 69 -10.35 14.23 15.53
C LEU A 69 -10.32 12.70 15.64
N TYR A 70 -11.34 12.02 15.14
CA TYR A 70 -11.41 10.56 15.12
C TYR A 70 -10.22 9.95 14.38
N GLU A 71 -9.92 10.44 13.17
CA GLU A 71 -8.81 9.96 12.34
C GLU A 71 -7.44 10.16 13.02
N MET A 72 -7.26 11.28 13.74
CA MET A 72 -6.02 11.54 14.50
C MET A 72 -5.91 10.70 15.78
N VAL A 73 -7.01 10.44 16.46
CA VAL A 73 -7.03 9.81 17.79
C VAL A 73 -6.96 8.29 17.70
N ILE A 74 -7.62 7.67 16.71
CA ILE A 74 -7.64 6.20 16.59
C ILE A 74 -6.24 5.59 16.58
N PRO A 75 -5.28 6.08 15.76
CA PRO A 75 -3.94 5.50 15.77
C PRO A 75 -3.22 5.62 17.13
N LEU A 76 -3.55 6.66 17.91
CA LEU A 76 -2.95 6.86 19.23
C LEU A 76 -3.54 5.90 20.27
N LEU A 77 -4.86 5.69 20.26
CA LEU A 77 -5.53 4.72 21.14
C LEU A 77 -5.07 3.29 20.83
N ASP A 78 -5.02 2.91 19.56
CA ASP A 78 -4.51 1.61 19.13
C ASP A 78 -3.03 1.42 19.55
N GLY A 79 -2.23 2.49 19.50
CA GLY A 79 -0.84 2.49 19.98
C GLY A 79 -0.70 2.29 21.49
N LEU A 80 -1.57 2.93 22.28
CA LEU A 80 -1.62 2.73 23.74
C LEU A 80 -2.02 1.30 24.11
N GLU A 81 -3.02 0.77 23.42
CA GLU A 81 -3.49 -0.61 23.63
C GLU A 81 -2.43 -1.63 23.23
N ALA A 82 -1.71 -1.40 22.13
CA ALA A 82 -0.59 -2.23 21.71
C ALA A 82 0.59 -2.17 22.70
N ALA A 83 0.90 -0.99 23.25
CA ALA A 83 1.95 -0.83 24.26
C ALA A 83 1.59 -1.56 25.56
N ALA A 84 0.35 -1.41 26.05
CA ALA A 84 -0.13 -2.11 27.23
C ALA A 84 -0.10 -3.64 27.04
N SER A 85 -0.54 -4.14 25.91
CA SER A 85 -0.53 -5.56 25.55
C SER A 85 0.89 -6.14 25.43
N SER A 86 1.85 -5.37 24.93
CA SER A 86 3.24 -5.82 24.76
C SER A 86 3.97 -6.07 26.07
N VAL A 87 3.51 -5.45 27.17
CA VAL A 87 4.08 -5.60 28.52
C VAL A 87 3.50 -6.83 29.25
N VAL A 88 2.25 -7.19 28.94
CA VAL A 88 1.50 -8.23 29.68
C VAL A 88 1.70 -9.62 29.08
N GLU A 89 1.99 -9.74 27.79
CA GLU A 89 2.05 -11.04 27.11
C GLU A 89 3.35 -11.20 26.31
N GLY A 90 4.18 -12.17 26.72
CA GLY A 90 5.37 -12.60 25.95
C GLY A 90 5.04 -13.23 24.58
N ARG A 91 3.77 -13.17 24.13
CA ARG A 91 3.27 -13.45 22.78
C ARG A 91 2.27 -12.37 22.41
N SER A 92 2.70 -11.44 21.57
CA SER A 92 1.89 -10.36 21.03
C SER A 92 0.74 -10.94 20.17
N THR A 93 -0.47 -11.01 20.73
CA THR A 93 -1.67 -11.26 19.92
C THR A 93 -1.99 -10.00 19.12
N ALA A 94 -1.85 -10.09 17.80
CA ALA A 94 -2.25 -9.01 16.92
C ALA A 94 -3.77 -8.93 16.88
N ARG A 95 -4.34 -7.78 17.26
CA ARG A 95 -5.79 -7.55 17.31
C ARG A 95 -6.18 -6.15 16.86
N GLY A 96 -7.46 -5.94 16.60
CA GLY A 96 -8.00 -4.66 16.16
C GLY A 96 -8.00 -4.51 14.64
N ARG A 97 -8.05 -3.27 14.15
CA ARG A 97 -8.12 -2.94 12.72
C ARG A 97 -6.75 -2.54 12.20
N LEU A 98 -6.30 -3.19 11.13
CA LEU A 98 -5.10 -2.84 10.36
C LEU A 98 -5.51 -2.26 9.01
N ARG A 99 -5.21 -0.99 8.76
CA ARG A 99 -5.50 -0.31 7.49
C ARG A 99 -4.24 -0.20 6.66
N VAL A 100 -4.24 -0.85 5.51
CA VAL A 100 -3.09 -0.90 4.60
C VAL A 100 -3.44 -0.23 3.29
N ASN A 101 -2.71 0.82 2.95
CA ASN A 101 -2.75 1.44 1.63
C ASN A 101 -1.79 0.66 0.71
N VAL A 102 -2.32 -0.04 -0.28
CA VAL A 102 -1.53 -0.94 -1.12
C VAL A 102 -1.62 -0.55 -2.59
N HIS A 103 -0.48 -0.62 -3.30
CA HIS A 103 -0.47 -0.42 -4.75
C HIS A 103 -1.32 -1.51 -5.42
N SER A 104 -2.16 -1.13 -6.40
CA SER A 104 -3.12 -2.00 -7.06
C SER A 104 -2.48 -3.28 -7.60
N PHE A 105 -1.38 -3.17 -8.30
CA PHE A 105 -0.65 -4.32 -8.83
C PHE A 105 -0.13 -5.25 -7.73
N PHE A 106 0.46 -4.71 -6.64
CA PHE A 106 0.96 -5.54 -5.54
C PHE A 106 -0.17 -6.26 -4.79
N SER A 107 -1.34 -5.61 -4.65
CA SER A 107 -2.52 -6.24 -4.04
C SER A 107 -2.91 -7.53 -4.78
N GLY A 108 -2.83 -7.54 -6.12
CA GLY A 108 -3.10 -8.70 -6.95
C GLY A 108 -2.07 -9.83 -6.81
N LEU A 109 -0.87 -9.53 -6.29
CA LEU A 109 0.19 -10.52 -6.08
C LEU A 109 0.11 -11.22 -4.71
N ILE A 110 -0.73 -10.75 -3.79
CA ILE A 110 -0.91 -11.39 -2.49
C ILE A 110 -1.64 -12.72 -2.67
N PRO A 111 -1.00 -13.88 -2.38
CA PRO A 111 -1.63 -15.17 -2.62
C PRO A 111 -2.84 -15.38 -1.69
N PRO A 112 -4.05 -15.62 -2.22
CA PRO A 112 -5.26 -15.77 -1.40
C PRO A 112 -5.14 -16.86 -0.33
N ALA A 113 -4.49 -17.97 -0.65
CA ALA A 113 -4.28 -19.08 0.29
C ALA A 113 -3.40 -18.66 1.49
N LYS A 114 -2.34 -17.88 1.25
CA LYS A 114 -1.49 -17.35 2.34
C LYS A 114 -2.22 -16.31 3.18
N MET A 115 -3.01 -15.43 2.53
CA MET A 115 -3.84 -14.44 3.23
C MET A 115 -4.88 -15.13 4.13
N ARG A 116 -5.53 -16.20 3.64
CA ARG A 116 -6.46 -16.99 4.44
C ARG A 116 -5.80 -17.52 5.71
N VAL A 117 -4.64 -18.17 5.59
CA VAL A 117 -3.89 -18.71 6.73
C VAL A 117 -3.50 -17.58 7.71
N PHE A 118 -3.09 -16.42 7.20
CA PHE A 118 -2.78 -15.26 8.04
C PHE A 118 -3.99 -14.80 8.85
N LEU A 119 -5.16 -14.66 8.24
CA LEU A 119 -6.39 -14.25 8.92
C LEU A 119 -6.88 -15.30 9.93
N GLU A 120 -6.73 -16.59 9.63
CA GLU A 120 -7.02 -17.67 10.56
C GLU A 120 -6.06 -17.67 11.78
N THR A 121 -4.80 -17.27 11.56
CA THR A 121 -3.80 -17.17 12.66
C THR A 121 -4.08 -16.00 13.60
N PHE A 122 -4.68 -14.92 13.09
CA PHE A 122 -4.99 -13.72 13.84
C PHE A 122 -6.49 -13.38 13.78
N PRO A 123 -7.37 -14.18 14.43
CA PRO A 123 -8.82 -14.06 14.30
C PRO A 123 -9.41 -12.76 14.85
N GLU A 124 -8.68 -12.08 15.76
CA GLU A 124 -9.08 -10.79 16.32
C GLU A 124 -8.59 -9.60 15.50
N LEU A 125 -7.88 -9.86 14.37
CA LEU A 125 -7.36 -8.82 13.48
C LEU A 125 -8.29 -8.65 12.28
N THR A 126 -8.79 -7.43 12.08
CA THR A 126 -9.48 -7.02 10.85
C THR A 126 -8.48 -6.31 9.94
N VAL A 127 -8.25 -6.83 8.73
CA VAL A 127 -7.36 -6.22 7.74
C VAL A 127 -8.17 -5.52 6.67
N GLU A 128 -7.90 -4.23 6.46
CA GLU A 128 -8.42 -3.44 5.34
C GLU A 128 -7.32 -3.18 4.34
N LEU A 129 -7.41 -3.81 3.17
CA LEU A 129 -6.56 -3.52 2.02
C LEU A 129 -7.25 -2.48 1.15
N ILE A 130 -6.72 -1.27 1.12
CA ILE A 130 -7.27 -0.17 0.34
C ILE A 130 -6.31 0.09 -0.82
N THR A 131 -6.74 -0.27 -2.03
CA THR A 131 -5.92 -0.10 -3.23
C THR A 131 -5.98 1.33 -3.72
N ARG A 132 -4.81 1.95 -3.83
CA ARG A 132 -4.61 3.28 -4.40
C ARG A 132 -3.27 3.35 -5.10
N ASP A 133 -3.19 4.12 -6.16
CA ASP A 133 -1.93 4.34 -6.89
C ASP A 133 -1.19 5.61 -6.42
N LYS A 134 -1.84 6.46 -5.61
CA LYS A 134 -1.22 7.58 -4.90
C LYS A 134 -1.04 7.27 -3.42
N LEU A 135 0.07 7.75 -2.85
CA LEU A 135 0.37 7.55 -1.43
C LEU A 135 -0.64 8.26 -0.54
N GLY A 136 -0.94 9.53 -0.82
CA GLY A 136 -1.79 10.37 0.02
C GLY A 136 -1.16 10.69 1.38
N ASP A 137 -1.99 11.19 2.29
CA ASP A 137 -1.58 11.43 3.69
C ASP A 137 -1.86 10.19 4.54
N ILE A 138 -0.84 9.33 4.67
CA ILE A 138 -0.94 8.07 5.41
C ILE A 138 -1.36 8.28 6.87
N VAL A 139 -0.83 9.32 7.51
CA VAL A 139 -1.12 9.61 8.92
C VAL A 139 -2.50 10.23 9.09
N GLY A 140 -2.79 11.29 8.32
CA GLY A 140 -4.06 12.01 8.40
C GLY A 140 -5.26 11.16 7.97
N GLU A 141 -5.06 10.21 7.05
CA GLU A 141 -6.09 9.28 6.61
C GLU A 141 -6.18 8.01 7.50
N GLY A 142 -5.35 7.91 8.54
CA GLY A 142 -5.40 6.82 9.51
C GLY A 142 -4.95 5.46 8.98
N PHE A 143 -4.02 5.44 8.02
CA PHE A 143 -3.38 4.20 7.59
C PHE A 143 -2.26 3.80 8.54
N ASP A 144 -2.16 2.50 8.83
CA ASP A 144 -1.08 1.92 9.63
C ASP A 144 0.16 1.63 8.77
N LEU A 145 -0.05 1.36 7.48
CA LEU A 145 0.97 0.90 6.56
C LEU A 145 0.61 1.29 5.12
N ALA A 146 1.63 1.62 4.32
CA ALA A 146 1.50 1.70 2.86
C ALA A 146 2.55 0.84 2.17
N ILE A 147 2.16 0.18 1.06
CA ILE A 147 3.05 -0.63 0.22
C ILE A 147 3.14 0.03 -1.14
N ARG A 148 4.35 0.46 -1.52
CA ARG A 148 4.59 1.29 -2.69
C ARG A 148 5.81 0.86 -3.49
N PHE A 149 5.67 0.92 -4.80
CA PHE A 149 6.81 0.83 -5.73
C PHE A 149 7.46 2.21 -5.91
N GLY A 150 8.75 2.19 -6.23
CA GLY A 150 9.58 3.38 -6.42
C GLY A 150 10.21 3.89 -5.13
N ASP A 151 11.20 4.76 -5.28
CA ASP A 151 11.88 5.36 -4.14
C ASP A 151 10.95 6.32 -3.38
N PRO A 152 10.90 6.22 -2.05
CA PRO A 152 10.05 7.08 -1.24
C PRO A 152 10.56 8.52 -1.29
N ARG A 153 9.61 9.46 -1.39
CA ARG A 153 9.91 10.88 -1.21
C ARG A 153 10.26 11.18 0.24
N GLU A 154 10.96 12.28 0.46
CA GLU A 154 11.21 12.79 1.81
C GLU A 154 9.89 12.96 2.57
N SER A 155 9.79 12.31 3.71
CA SER A 155 8.60 12.32 4.57
C SER A 155 8.99 11.90 5.99
N ASN A 156 8.07 12.09 6.94
CA ASN A 156 8.24 11.62 8.31
C ASN A 156 7.91 10.11 8.48
N LEU A 157 7.73 9.38 7.38
CA LEU A 157 7.47 7.95 7.40
C LEU A 157 8.77 7.16 7.45
N ILE A 158 8.74 6.03 8.14
CA ILE A 158 9.81 5.04 8.02
C ILE A 158 9.60 4.29 6.71
N ALA A 159 10.66 4.23 5.89
CA ALA A 159 10.70 3.46 4.65
C ALA A 159 11.53 2.19 4.87
N ARG A 160 10.89 1.04 4.83
CA ARG A 160 11.55 -0.27 4.85
C ARG A 160 11.50 -0.87 3.45
N LYS A 161 12.66 -1.02 2.81
CA LYS A 161 12.74 -1.71 1.52
C LYS A 161 12.35 -3.18 1.73
N LEU A 162 11.44 -3.66 0.91
CA LEU A 162 10.95 -5.04 0.93
C LEU A 162 11.68 -5.89 -0.11
N LEU A 163 11.81 -5.39 -1.33
CA LEU A 163 12.55 -6.03 -2.42
C LEU A 163 12.96 -5.02 -3.49
N ASP A 164 13.83 -5.46 -4.41
CA ASP A 164 14.07 -4.84 -5.72
C ASP A 164 13.60 -5.80 -6.81
N THR A 165 12.67 -5.37 -7.67
CA THR A 165 12.31 -6.13 -8.86
C THR A 165 13.09 -5.61 -10.07
N ARG A 166 13.45 -6.51 -11.00
CA ARG A 166 14.02 -6.10 -12.29
C ARG A 166 12.96 -5.45 -13.15
N ILE A 167 13.38 -4.53 -14.00
CA ILE A 167 12.60 -4.03 -15.12
C ILE A 167 13.09 -4.74 -16.38
N LEU A 168 12.16 -5.42 -17.06
CA LEU A 168 12.40 -6.11 -18.33
C LEU A 168 11.77 -5.31 -19.46
N THR A 169 12.46 -5.20 -20.58
CA THR A 169 11.89 -4.60 -21.79
C THR A 169 11.35 -5.71 -22.66
N ALA A 170 10.05 -5.73 -22.85
CA ALA A 170 9.35 -6.87 -23.40
C ALA A 170 8.48 -6.52 -24.62
N ALA A 171 8.34 -7.49 -25.51
CA ALA A 171 7.37 -7.46 -26.61
C ALA A 171 6.82 -8.86 -26.89
N ALA A 172 5.62 -8.94 -27.45
CA ALA A 172 5.07 -10.19 -27.94
C ALA A 172 5.78 -10.69 -29.21
N PRO A 173 5.90 -12.02 -29.44
CA PRO A 173 6.43 -12.58 -30.68
C PRO A 173 5.72 -12.05 -31.93
N SER A 174 4.41 -11.85 -31.86
CA SER A 174 3.60 -11.30 -32.95
C SER A 174 4.00 -9.87 -33.35
N TYR A 175 4.41 -9.04 -32.37
CA TYR A 175 4.92 -7.70 -32.61
C TYR A 175 6.27 -7.77 -33.34
N LEU A 176 7.19 -8.58 -32.79
CA LEU A 176 8.56 -8.72 -33.33
C LEU A 176 8.56 -9.29 -34.76
N LYS A 177 7.61 -10.19 -35.08
CA LYS A 177 7.46 -10.70 -36.45
C LYS A 177 7.10 -9.61 -37.46
N ARG A 178 6.38 -8.58 -37.05
CA ARG A 178 5.92 -7.48 -37.92
C ARG A 178 6.92 -6.33 -38.02
N HIS A 179 7.61 -6.02 -36.93
CA HIS A 179 8.42 -4.80 -36.78
C HIS A 179 9.91 -5.07 -36.63
N GLY A 180 10.33 -6.34 -36.58
CA GLY A 180 11.71 -6.71 -36.27
C GLY A 180 11.99 -6.67 -34.76
N ARG A 181 13.16 -7.21 -34.39
CA ARG A 181 13.66 -7.18 -33.01
C ARG A 181 14.75 -6.12 -32.89
N PRO A 182 14.62 -5.12 -32.00
CA PRO A 182 15.71 -4.19 -31.73
C PRO A 182 16.88 -4.96 -31.11
N SER A 183 18.11 -4.65 -31.53
CA SER A 183 19.34 -5.31 -31.08
C SER A 183 19.97 -4.61 -29.89
N HIS A 184 19.72 -3.32 -29.75
CA HIS A 184 20.26 -2.47 -28.69
C HIS A 184 19.20 -1.48 -28.19
N PRO A 185 19.22 -1.09 -26.88
CA PRO A 185 18.26 -0.12 -26.37
C PRO A 185 18.14 1.17 -27.18
N SER A 186 19.26 1.67 -27.75
CA SER A 186 19.23 2.90 -28.56
C SER A 186 18.42 2.75 -29.85
N ASP A 187 18.15 1.54 -30.32
CA ASP A 187 17.36 1.32 -31.54
C ASP A 187 15.90 1.76 -31.33
N LEU A 188 15.44 1.80 -30.06
CA LEU A 188 14.11 2.28 -29.70
C LEU A 188 13.92 3.78 -30.00
N GLN A 189 15.01 4.55 -30.15
CA GLN A 189 14.96 5.99 -30.46
C GLN A 189 14.74 6.27 -31.93
N SER A 190 14.87 5.28 -32.82
CA SER A 190 14.69 5.48 -34.28
C SER A 190 13.25 5.86 -34.67
N GLY A 191 12.28 5.59 -33.80
CA GLY A 191 10.86 5.79 -34.09
C GLY A 191 10.19 4.63 -34.84
N ASP A 192 10.94 3.57 -35.16
CA ASP A 192 10.44 2.38 -35.88
C ASP A 192 9.60 1.46 -34.97
N HIS A 193 9.74 1.64 -33.66
CA HIS A 193 9.02 0.85 -32.65
C HIS A 193 7.95 1.67 -31.90
N THR A 194 6.82 1.04 -31.66
CA THR A 194 5.76 1.60 -30.81
C THR A 194 6.05 1.26 -29.36
N LEU A 195 6.10 2.29 -28.50
CA LEU A 195 6.30 2.14 -27.07
C LEU A 195 4.96 2.28 -26.33
N ILE A 196 4.81 1.53 -25.25
CA ILE A 196 3.70 1.61 -24.31
C ILE A 196 4.27 2.22 -23.02
N ASP A 197 3.92 3.46 -22.75
CA ASP A 197 4.43 4.20 -21.60
C ASP A 197 3.56 3.97 -20.36
N PHE A 198 4.19 4.00 -19.20
CA PHE A 198 3.51 3.98 -17.92
C PHE A 198 3.62 5.35 -17.25
N ARG A 199 2.48 5.88 -16.79
CA ARG A 199 2.43 7.17 -16.08
C ARG A 199 2.62 6.96 -14.59
N ASN A 200 3.56 7.68 -14.01
CA ASN A 200 3.71 7.79 -12.57
C ASN A 200 2.56 8.65 -12.01
N MET A 201 1.69 8.05 -11.20
CA MET A 201 0.53 8.73 -10.64
C MET A 201 0.88 9.80 -9.61
N GLU A 202 2.07 9.73 -9.02
CA GLU A 202 2.55 10.74 -8.05
C GLU A 202 3.05 12.02 -8.73
N THR A 203 3.74 11.88 -9.87
CA THR A 203 4.32 13.01 -10.61
C THR A 203 3.43 13.50 -11.76
N GLY A 204 2.56 12.62 -12.27
CA GLY A 204 1.77 12.85 -13.48
C GLY A 204 2.56 12.71 -14.77
N LEU A 205 3.87 12.45 -14.71
CA LEU A 205 4.76 12.24 -15.86
C LEU A 205 4.88 10.75 -16.20
N THR A 206 5.28 10.43 -17.42
CA THR A 206 5.70 9.07 -17.79
C THR A 206 7.04 8.75 -17.14
N PHE A 207 7.29 7.48 -16.86
CA PHE A 207 8.63 7.04 -16.45
C PHE A 207 9.58 7.15 -17.66
N ASP A 208 10.79 7.64 -17.40
CA ASP A 208 11.87 7.53 -18.38
C ASP A 208 12.28 6.05 -18.52
N TRP A 209 12.61 5.67 -19.74
CA TRP A 209 13.10 4.32 -20.00
C TRP A 209 14.60 4.27 -19.76
N GLU A 210 14.99 3.67 -18.66
CA GLU A 210 16.40 3.47 -18.32
C GLU A 210 16.83 2.03 -18.59
N PHE A 211 18.08 1.91 -19.03
CA PHE A 211 18.76 0.62 -19.27
C PHE A 211 20.09 0.68 -18.59
N ARG A 212 20.37 -0.28 -17.71
CA ARG A 212 21.60 -0.31 -16.92
C ARG A 212 22.33 -1.62 -17.11
N ARG A 213 23.66 -1.50 -17.31
CA ARG A 213 24.61 -2.62 -17.38
C ARG A 213 25.92 -2.21 -16.73
N GLY A 214 26.18 -2.67 -15.51
CA GLY A 214 27.30 -2.22 -14.70
C GLY A 214 27.29 -0.71 -14.49
N LYS A 215 28.30 0.00 -14.96
CA LYS A 215 28.42 1.46 -14.88
C LYS A 215 27.75 2.20 -16.05
N LYS A 216 27.30 1.48 -17.07
CA LYS A 216 26.70 2.09 -18.26
C LYS A 216 25.21 2.26 -18.06
N THR A 217 24.72 3.47 -18.29
CA THR A 217 23.29 3.81 -18.31
C THR A 217 22.93 4.42 -19.64
N ILE A 218 21.79 4.02 -20.21
CA ILE A 218 21.18 4.62 -21.36
C ILE A 218 19.78 5.04 -20.93
N SER A 219 19.44 6.31 -21.14
CA SER A 219 18.08 6.83 -20.92
C SER A 219 17.45 7.15 -22.26
N ILE A 220 16.21 6.74 -22.44
CA ILE A 220 15.41 6.99 -23.63
C ILE A 220 14.19 7.79 -23.21
N THR A 221 14.11 9.00 -23.74
CA THR A 221 12.96 9.88 -23.53
C THR A 221 12.19 9.94 -24.84
N MET A 222 11.17 9.12 -24.99
CA MET A 222 10.25 9.15 -26.11
C MET A 222 8.82 9.10 -25.60
N ALA A 223 7.93 9.79 -26.30
CA ALA A 223 6.51 9.68 -26.01
C ALA A 223 5.91 8.49 -26.80
N GLY A 224 5.51 7.47 -26.10
CA GLY A 224 4.72 6.38 -26.66
C GLY A 224 3.34 6.88 -27.14
N LYS A 225 2.76 6.19 -28.13
CA LYS A 225 1.40 6.50 -28.58
C LYS A 225 0.32 6.06 -27.61
N LEU A 226 0.65 5.19 -26.66
CA LEU A 226 -0.22 4.70 -25.60
C LEU A 226 0.43 4.95 -24.25
N ILE A 227 -0.25 5.70 -23.40
CA ILE A 227 0.17 5.96 -22.02
C ILE A 227 -0.89 5.34 -21.11
N VAL A 228 -0.47 4.45 -20.22
CA VAL A 228 -1.36 3.74 -19.27
C VAL A 228 -0.97 4.03 -17.82
N THR A 229 -1.87 3.77 -16.90
CA THR A 229 -1.66 3.89 -15.44
C THR A 229 -1.92 2.56 -14.73
N ASP A 230 -2.33 1.53 -15.48
CA ASP A 230 -2.64 0.21 -14.95
C ASP A 230 -1.73 -0.85 -15.59
N VAL A 231 -1.10 -1.67 -14.74
CA VAL A 231 -0.13 -2.70 -15.17
C VAL A 231 -0.80 -3.80 -16.00
N HIS A 232 -2.05 -4.19 -15.69
CA HIS A 232 -2.75 -5.23 -16.44
C HIS A 232 -3.07 -4.75 -17.85
N THR A 233 -3.48 -3.49 -18.01
CA THR A 233 -3.68 -2.87 -19.33
C THR A 233 -2.37 -2.85 -20.12
N MET A 234 -1.25 -2.46 -19.49
CA MET A 234 0.06 -2.47 -20.12
C MET A 234 0.46 -3.88 -20.59
N HIS A 235 0.33 -4.88 -19.73
CA HIS A 235 0.61 -6.28 -20.05
C HIS A 235 -0.30 -6.76 -21.20
N GLY A 236 -1.60 -6.51 -21.11
CA GLY A 236 -2.58 -6.90 -22.13
C GLY A 236 -2.26 -6.34 -23.51
N MET A 237 -1.94 -5.05 -23.59
CA MET A 237 -1.58 -4.39 -24.86
C MET A 237 -0.25 -4.90 -25.43
N CYS A 238 0.74 -5.16 -24.54
CA CYS A 238 2.01 -5.75 -24.94
C CYS A 238 1.83 -7.18 -25.48
N ILE A 239 1.08 -8.04 -24.78
CA ILE A 239 0.75 -9.42 -25.20
C ILE A 239 -0.02 -9.43 -26.50
N ALA A 240 -0.96 -8.49 -26.70
CA ALA A 240 -1.71 -8.35 -27.96
C ALA A 240 -0.79 -7.92 -29.14
N GLY A 241 0.48 -7.61 -28.88
CA GLY A 241 1.44 -7.23 -29.91
C GLY A 241 1.25 -5.80 -30.39
N TYR A 242 0.75 -4.89 -29.57
CA TYR A 242 0.62 -3.49 -29.91
C TYR A 242 1.97 -2.76 -29.91
N GLY A 243 2.85 -3.09 -28.96
CA GLY A 243 4.13 -2.40 -28.81
C GLY A 243 5.07 -3.09 -27.83
N ILE A 244 6.13 -2.36 -27.50
CA ILE A 244 7.16 -2.70 -26.53
C ILE A 244 6.82 -2.00 -25.20
N ALA A 245 6.99 -2.68 -24.07
CA ALA A 245 6.76 -2.13 -22.74
C ALA A 245 7.94 -2.45 -21.79
N GLN A 246 8.19 -1.58 -20.82
CA GLN A 246 8.99 -1.90 -19.64
C GLN A 246 8.10 -2.50 -18.56
N ILE A 247 8.41 -3.71 -18.13
CA ILE A 247 7.58 -4.56 -17.28
C ILE A 247 8.39 -4.98 -16.05
N MET A 248 7.78 -4.92 -14.86
CA MET A 248 8.39 -5.51 -13.67
C MET A 248 8.45 -7.04 -13.81
N GLU A 249 9.61 -7.63 -13.51
CA GLU A 249 9.77 -9.09 -13.46
C GLU A 249 8.86 -9.72 -12.41
N LEU A 250 8.68 -9.00 -11.29
CA LEU A 250 7.74 -9.41 -10.25
C LEU A 250 6.33 -9.57 -10.80
N GLY A 251 5.78 -10.78 -10.68
CA GLY A 251 4.44 -11.11 -11.13
C GLY A 251 4.28 -11.35 -12.64
N SER A 252 5.35 -11.23 -13.43
CA SER A 252 5.30 -11.43 -14.88
C SER A 252 6.04 -12.68 -15.41
N ALA A 253 6.74 -13.42 -14.54
CA ALA A 253 7.54 -14.58 -14.94
C ALA A 253 6.79 -15.58 -15.85
N ALA A 254 5.53 -15.89 -15.51
CA ALA A 254 4.69 -16.80 -16.30
C ALA A 254 4.42 -16.31 -17.74
N LEU A 255 4.50 -15.01 -18.03
CA LEU A 255 4.33 -14.47 -19.38
C LEU A 255 5.52 -14.82 -20.27
N PHE A 256 6.72 -14.81 -19.68
CA PHE A 256 7.97 -15.18 -20.37
C PHE A 256 8.10 -16.70 -20.50
N GLU A 257 7.82 -17.45 -19.45
CA GLU A 257 7.84 -18.92 -19.47
C GLU A 257 6.90 -19.51 -20.51
N LYS A 258 5.72 -18.91 -20.69
CA LYS A 258 4.73 -19.32 -21.71
C LYS A 258 5.06 -18.76 -23.12
N GLY A 259 6.14 -18.01 -23.28
CA GLY A 259 6.52 -17.41 -24.53
C GLY A 259 5.54 -16.34 -25.04
N GLN A 260 4.67 -15.79 -24.18
CA GLN A 260 3.75 -14.71 -24.54
C GLN A 260 4.51 -13.38 -24.71
N LEU A 261 5.57 -13.20 -23.95
CA LEU A 261 6.47 -12.06 -24.03
C LEU A 261 7.93 -12.56 -24.15
N ILE A 262 8.75 -11.73 -24.80
CA ILE A 262 10.19 -11.97 -24.97
C ILE A 262 10.93 -10.79 -24.35
N ASP A 263 11.90 -11.06 -23.48
CA ASP A 263 12.85 -10.04 -23.01
C ASP A 263 13.79 -9.64 -24.18
N LEU A 264 13.78 -8.37 -24.50
CA LEU A 264 14.50 -7.86 -25.66
C LEU A 264 15.99 -7.65 -25.38
N PHE A 265 16.30 -7.26 -24.12
CA PHE A 265 17.65 -6.84 -23.74
C PHE A 265 18.15 -7.56 -22.48
N PRO A 266 18.28 -8.90 -22.49
CA PRO A 266 18.69 -9.67 -21.31
C PRO A 266 20.12 -9.36 -20.83
N ASP A 267 20.93 -8.74 -21.69
CA ASP A 267 22.27 -8.24 -21.38
C ASP A 267 22.31 -6.85 -20.72
N TRP A 268 21.12 -6.26 -20.44
CA TRP A 268 20.92 -5.04 -19.66
C TRP A 268 20.10 -5.32 -18.38
N PRO A 269 20.63 -6.16 -17.43
CA PRO A 269 19.83 -6.73 -16.35
C PRO A 269 19.72 -5.86 -15.11
N ASP A 270 20.37 -4.69 -15.07
CA ASP A 270 20.64 -3.98 -13.79
C ASP A 270 19.61 -2.91 -13.46
N GLU A 271 18.60 -2.68 -14.32
CA GLU A 271 17.52 -1.77 -13.99
C GLU A 271 16.61 -2.39 -12.91
N ARG A 272 16.39 -1.64 -11.83
CA ARG A 272 15.68 -2.10 -10.65
C ARG A 272 14.56 -1.12 -10.28
N PHE A 273 13.46 -1.67 -9.78
CA PHE A 273 12.37 -0.89 -9.23
C PHE A 273 12.03 -1.40 -7.83
N PRO A 274 12.29 -0.58 -6.79
CA PRO A 274 12.16 -1.04 -5.42
C PRO A 274 10.70 -1.07 -4.97
N LEU A 275 10.39 -1.98 -4.04
CA LEU A 275 9.14 -2.02 -3.29
C LEU A 275 9.42 -1.68 -1.83
N TYR A 276 8.68 -0.73 -1.30
CA TYR A 276 8.80 -0.28 0.08
C TYR A 276 7.52 -0.50 0.89
N ALA A 277 7.72 -0.77 2.17
CA ALA A 277 6.72 -0.58 3.21
C ALA A 277 6.98 0.76 3.89
N LEU A 278 5.95 1.62 3.91
CA LEU A 278 5.99 2.95 4.51
C LEU A 278 5.03 2.98 5.70
N TYR A 279 5.49 3.45 6.86
CA TYR A 279 4.66 3.53 8.06
C TYR A 279 5.09 4.67 8.96
N PRO A 280 4.20 5.21 9.80
CA PRO A 280 4.54 6.30 10.70
C PRO A 280 5.70 5.93 11.62
N SER A 281 6.64 6.86 11.81
CA SER A 281 7.71 6.73 12.79
C SER A 281 7.08 6.73 14.19
N ARG A 282 7.12 5.57 14.87
CA ARG A 282 6.68 5.42 16.25
C ARG A 282 7.79 4.75 17.04
N ILE A 283 7.92 5.12 18.30
CA ILE A 283 8.90 4.51 19.21
C ILE A 283 8.68 3.00 19.28
N HIS A 284 7.41 2.54 19.18
CA HIS A 284 7.06 1.13 19.14
C HIS A 284 6.09 0.87 17.99
N MET A 285 6.46 -0.04 17.07
CA MET A 285 5.59 -0.50 15.99
C MET A 285 4.46 -1.36 16.59
N PRO A 286 3.18 -1.07 16.32
CA PRO A 286 2.07 -1.91 16.78
C PRO A 286 2.23 -3.36 16.31
N SER A 287 1.82 -4.31 17.16
CA SER A 287 1.92 -5.75 16.85
C SER A 287 1.20 -6.12 15.55
N LYS A 288 0.02 -5.53 15.29
CA LYS A 288 -0.76 -5.73 14.06
C LYS A 288 0.04 -5.37 12.80
N THR A 289 0.79 -4.26 12.84
CA THR A 289 1.63 -3.82 11.71
C THR A 289 2.84 -4.74 11.54
N ARG A 290 3.47 -5.16 12.66
CA ARG A 290 4.62 -6.06 12.65
C ARG A 290 4.30 -7.41 12.03
N VAL A 291 3.25 -8.09 12.52
CA VAL A 291 2.87 -9.42 12.00
C VAL A 291 2.47 -9.37 10.53
N PHE A 292 1.87 -8.26 10.08
CA PHE A 292 1.53 -8.10 8.68
C PHE A 292 2.78 -7.83 7.81
N LEU A 293 3.76 -7.06 8.29
CA LEU A 293 5.05 -6.90 7.62
C LEU A 293 5.83 -8.22 7.51
N ASP A 294 5.78 -9.07 8.54
CA ASP A 294 6.38 -10.39 8.53
C ASP A 294 5.67 -11.32 7.53
N PHE A 295 4.33 -11.24 7.48
CA PHE A 295 3.53 -11.90 6.45
C PHE A 295 3.93 -11.45 5.04
N LEU A 296 4.02 -10.14 4.78
CA LEU A 296 4.45 -9.61 3.49
C LEU A 296 5.87 -10.09 3.15
N SER A 297 6.79 -10.06 4.11
CA SER A 297 8.15 -10.56 3.92
C SER A 297 8.16 -12.03 3.48
N SER A 298 7.28 -12.87 4.05
CA SER A 298 7.15 -14.28 3.70
C SER A 298 6.63 -14.53 2.28
N ILE A 299 5.80 -13.65 1.74
CA ILE A 299 5.25 -13.78 0.38
C ILE A 299 6.20 -13.23 -0.68
N ILE A 300 7.06 -12.27 -0.34
CA ILE A 300 8.02 -11.68 -1.29
C ILE A 300 9.38 -12.38 -1.28
N GLN A 301 9.70 -13.17 -0.25
CA GLN A 301 10.98 -13.89 -0.14
C GLN A 301 11.38 -14.67 -1.41
N PRO A 302 10.48 -15.38 -2.12
CA PRO A 302 10.82 -16.09 -3.37
C PRO A 302 11.31 -15.16 -4.48
N TYR A 303 10.97 -13.88 -4.43
CA TYR A 303 11.36 -12.87 -5.43
C TYR A 303 12.61 -12.06 -5.02
N SER A 304 13.05 -12.16 -3.75
CA SER A 304 14.21 -11.42 -3.21
C SER A 304 15.54 -12.09 -3.50
N THR A 305 15.53 -13.40 -3.68
CA THR A 305 16.70 -14.16 -4.13
C THR A 305 16.67 -14.18 -5.64
N GLY A 306 17.56 -13.41 -6.30
CA GLY A 306 17.75 -13.41 -7.74
C GLY A 306 18.20 -14.77 -8.30
N THR A 307 17.54 -15.84 -7.92
CA THR A 307 17.70 -17.19 -8.43
C THR A 307 16.57 -17.38 -9.42
N ALA A 308 16.88 -17.18 -10.69
CA ALA A 308 16.10 -17.78 -11.76
C ALA A 308 15.72 -19.19 -11.32
N VAL A 309 14.41 -19.48 -11.23
CA VAL A 309 13.94 -20.85 -11.21
C VAL A 309 14.29 -21.44 -12.57
N SER A 310 15.53 -21.99 -12.63
CA SER A 310 15.92 -22.93 -13.64
C SER A 310 15.43 -24.30 -13.14
N LYS A 311 14.26 -24.70 -13.60
CA LYS A 311 13.91 -26.08 -13.95
C LYS A 311 12.53 -26.12 -14.58
#